data_2ceae2578b3a8e56b718dbecefcb5a31
#
_entry.id   2ceae2578b3a8e56b718dbecefcb5a31
#
_cell.length_a   1.000
_cell.length_b   1.000
_cell.length_c   1.000
_cell.angle_alpha   90.00
_cell.angle_beta   90.00
_cell.angle_gamma   90.00
#
_symmetry.space_group_name_H-M   'P 1'
#
loop_
_entity.id
_entity.type
_entity.pdbx_description
1 polymer ?
#
loop_
_entity_poly.entity_id
_entity_poly.type
_entity_poly.pdbx_seq_one_letter_code
_entity_poly.pdbx_strand_id
1 'polypeptide(L)'
;TRQVKIIVDAMGGDNAPLEIVKGALQGRARWGVDIVLTGDAAQILRALEECGEKTVPQGVEIANATQTVEMCDDPATVFRHKKDTSMGVGLTMLRDGKADALVSAGSTGALLTGATLITKRVRGIRRAAMAPVIPTTTGRAVLIDCGANAECTPEYLVQLGYLGNFYASCALKSRSPGITASAASFAAGSCT
;
A
#
# COMPACT_ATOMS: atom_id res chain seq x y z
N THR A 1 -0.96 3.60 25.60
CA THR A 1 -0.41 3.16 24.27
C THR A 1 -1.29 3.75 23.20
N ARG A 2 -0.72 4.49 22.25
CA ARG A 2 -1.50 5.05 21.13
C ARG A 2 -2.10 3.89 20.32
N GLN A 3 -3.40 3.96 20.04
CA GLN A 3 -4.09 3.01 19.17
C GLN A 3 -3.54 3.14 17.76
N VAL A 4 -3.17 2.03 17.12
CA VAL A 4 -2.71 2.01 15.73
C VAL A 4 -3.90 2.19 14.82
N LYS A 5 -3.82 3.11 13.86
CA LYS A 5 -4.88 3.41 12.89
C LYS A 5 -4.39 3.09 11.47
N ILE A 6 -5.16 2.27 10.75
CA ILE A 6 -4.82 1.79 9.41
C ILE A 6 -5.89 2.27 8.42
N ILE A 7 -5.44 2.90 7.34
CA ILE A 7 -6.30 3.24 6.21
C ILE A 7 -6.40 2.03 5.29
N VAL A 8 -7.62 1.70 4.87
CA VAL A 8 -7.88 0.66 3.87
C VAL A 8 -8.61 1.28 2.69
N ASP A 9 -7.99 1.20 1.52
CA ASP A 9 -8.61 1.59 0.25
C ASP A 9 -9.72 0.60 -0.09
N ALA A 10 -10.96 0.95 0.26
CA ALA A 10 -12.11 0.06 0.15
C ALA A 10 -12.52 -0.21 -1.31
N MET A 11 -12.08 0.61 -2.25
CA MET A 11 -12.43 0.51 -3.67
C MET A 11 -11.35 -0.17 -4.51
N GLY A 12 -10.22 -0.53 -3.93
CA GLY A 12 -9.12 -1.18 -4.62
C GLY A 12 -9.25 -2.71 -4.64
N GLY A 13 -9.23 -3.31 -5.83
CA GLY A 13 -9.28 -4.77 -6.00
C GLY A 13 -10.52 -5.26 -6.75
N ASP A 14 -10.44 -6.48 -7.28
CA ASP A 14 -11.45 -7.06 -8.19
C ASP A 14 -12.81 -7.29 -7.52
N ASN A 15 -12.82 -7.55 -6.21
CA ASN A 15 -14.04 -7.81 -5.42
C ASN A 15 -14.33 -6.68 -4.41
N ALA A 16 -13.87 -5.47 -4.73
CA ALA A 16 -14.19 -4.28 -3.93
C ALA A 16 -15.67 -3.87 -4.13
N PRO A 17 -16.30 -3.26 -3.11
CA PRO A 17 -15.77 -3.00 -1.76
C PRO A 17 -15.97 -4.16 -0.77
N LEU A 18 -16.84 -5.14 -1.07
CA LEU A 18 -17.33 -6.12 -0.09
C LEU A 18 -16.21 -6.93 0.58
N GLU A 19 -15.36 -7.60 -0.21
CA GLU A 19 -14.29 -8.44 0.34
C GLU A 19 -13.21 -7.60 1.04
N ILE A 20 -13.00 -6.36 0.61
CA ILE A 20 -12.06 -5.44 1.26
C ILE A 20 -12.58 -5.01 2.62
N VAL A 21 -13.86 -4.62 2.71
CA VAL A 21 -14.52 -4.26 3.98
C VAL A 21 -14.52 -5.43 4.94
N LYS A 22 -14.89 -6.62 4.48
CA LYS A 22 -14.86 -7.86 5.26
C LYS A 22 -13.45 -8.17 5.81
N GLY A 23 -12.43 -8.07 4.96
CA GLY A 23 -11.03 -8.24 5.37
C GLY A 23 -10.58 -7.18 6.40
N ALA A 24 -11.01 -5.93 6.24
CA ALA A 24 -10.73 -4.86 7.20
C ALA A 24 -11.36 -5.13 8.57
N LEU A 25 -12.63 -5.57 8.63
CA LEU A 25 -13.30 -5.95 9.86
C LEU A 25 -12.62 -7.14 10.56
N GLN A 26 -12.23 -8.16 9.80
CA GLN A 26 -11.46 -9.30 10.32
C GLN A 26 -10.10 -8.87 10.88
N GLY A 27 -9.40 -8.00 10.15
CA GLY A 27 -8.12 -7.42 10.59
C GLY A 27 -8.28 -6.64 11.90
N ARG A 28 -9.32 -5.81 12.00
CA ARG A 28 -9.64 -5.08 13.23
C ARG A 28 -9.91 -6.02 14.41
N ALA A 29 -10.76 -7.01 14.21
CA ALA A 29 -11.09 -7.99 15.25
C ALA A 29 -9.86 -8.77 15.73
N ARG A 30 -8.96 -9.12 14.82
CA ARG A 30 -7.77 -9.93 15.11
C ARG A 30 -6.65 -9.15 15.81
N TRP A 31 -6.43 -7.89 15.44
CA TRP A 31 -5.27 -7.10 15.89
C TRP A 31 -5.63 -5.90 16.75
N GLY A 32 -6.92 -5.62 16.94
CA GLY A 32 -7.37 -4.51 17.78
C GLY A 32 -6.96 -3.12 17.25
N VAL A 33 -6.83 -2.96 15.94
CA VAL A 33 -6.45 -1.70 15.30
C VAL A 33 -7.69 -0.89 14.92
N ASP A 34 -7.56 0.44 14.85
CA ASP A 34 -8.59 1.28 14.25
C ASP A 34 -8.46 1.30 12.74
N ILE A 35 -9.58 1.36 12.03
CA ILE A 35 -9.65 1.30 10.57
C ILE A 35 -10.28 2.58 10.02
N VAL A 36 -9.72 3.11 8.95
CA VAL A 36 -10.36 4.13 8.11
C VAL A 36 -10.59 3.52 6.72
N LEU A 37 -11.84 3.35 6.34
CA LEU A 37 -12.23 2.90 5.00
C LEU A 37 -12.31 4.11 4.08
N THR A 38 -11.52 4.15 3.01
CA THR A 38 -11.57 5.22 2.01
C THR A 38 -12.29 4.74 0.75
N GLY A 39 -13.25 5.54 0.26
CA GLY A 39 -14.02 5.21 -0.93
C GLY A 39 -15.43 5.80 -0.92
N ASP A 40 -16.27 5.32 -1.82
CA ASP A 40 -17.68 5.72 -1.88
C ASP A 40 -18.42 5.29 -0.61
N ALA A 41 -18.84 6.26 0.19
CA ALA A 41 -19.45 6.00 1.50
C ALA A 41 -20.74 5.16 1.39
N ALA A 42 -21.53 5.34 0.34
CA ALA A 42 -22.77 4.58 0.15
C ALA A 42 -22.47 3.10 -0.16
N GLN A 43 -21.46 2.84 -0.98
CA GLN A 43 -21.04 1.48 -1.29
C GLN A 43 -20.39 0.80 -0.07
N ILE A 44 -19.57 1.52 0.70
CA ILE A 44 -18.96 1.02 1.95
C ILE A 44 -20.03 0.67 2.97
N LEU A 45 -21.06 1.53 3.16
CA LEU A 45 -22.15 1.25 4.08
C LEU A 45 -22.95 0.00 3.69
N ARG A 46 -23.23 -0.18 2.40
CA ARG A 46 -23.87 -1.42 1.90
C ARG A 46 -23.02 -2.66 2.19
N ALA A 47 -21.71 -2.56 1.95
CA ALA A 47 -20.80 -3.66 2.24
C ALA A 47 -20.73 -4.00 3.73
N LEU A 48 -20.82 -2.99 4.62
CA LEU A 48 -20.93 -3.20 6.06
C LEU A 48 -22.24 -3.92 6.43
N GLU A 49 -23.37 -3.51 5.85
CA GLU A 49 -24.67 -4.17 6.04
C GLU A 49 -24.64 -5.64 5.60
N GLU A 50 -24.04 -5.93 4.45
CA GLU A 50 -23.84 -7.30 3.95
C GLU A 50 -22.93 -8.13 4.88
N CYS A 51 -21.99 -7.49 5.58
CA CYS A 51 -21.18 -8.14 6.61
C CYS A 51 -21.92 -8.33 7.96
N GLY A 52 -23.18 -7.88 8.05
CA GLY A 52 -24.02 -7.98 9.26
C GLY A 52 -23.93 -6.79 10.20
N GLU A 53 -23.22 -5.73 9.82
CA GLU A 53 -23.06 -4.52 10.63
C GLU A 53 -24.19 -3.52 10.31
N LYS A 54 -25.10 -3.31 11.22
CA LYS A 54 -26.24 -2.35 11.06
C LYS A 54 -25.82 -0.89 11.16
N THR A 55 -24.67 -0.63 11.74
CA THR A 55 -24.09 0.70 11.93
C THR A 55 -22.57 0.60 11.75
N VAL A 56 -21.91 1.73 11.50
CA VAL A 56 -20.44 1.75 11.43
C VAL A 56 -19.88 1.29 12.78
N PRO A 57 -19.09 0.19 12.82
CA PRO A 57 -18.58 -0.35 14.08
C PRO A 57 -17.67 0.64 14.81
N GLN A 58 -17.62 0.55 16.14
CA GLN A 58 -16.68 1.35 16.93
C GLN A 58 -15.25 1.09 16.45
N GLY A 59 -14.43 2.15 16.25
CA GLY A 59 -13.06 2.05 15.74
C GLY A 59 -12.97 1.85 14.22
N VAL A 60 -14.08 2.01 13.51
CA VAL A 60 -14.12 2.12 12.05
C VAL A 60 -14.61 3.52 11.68
N GLU A 61 -13.90 4.18 10.79
CA GLU A 61 -14.25 5.48 10.22
C GLU A 61 -14.38 5.34 8.70
N ILE A 62 -15.21 6.17 8.08
CA ILE A 62 -15.35 6.24 6.61
C ILE A 62 -14.87 7.60 6.15
N ALA A 63 -13.88 7.61 5.26
CA ALA A 63 -13.44 8.80 4.56
C ALA A 63 -13.95 8.72 3.11
N ASN A 64 -14.96 9.54 2.81
CA ASN A 64 -15.61 9.52 1.51
C ASN A 64 -14.66 9.95 0.40
N ALA A 65 -14.74 9.24 -0.74
CA ALA A 65 -14.07 9.56 -1.98
C ALA A 65 -15.00 9.18 -3.15
N THR A 66 -15.11 10.06 -4.13
CA THR A 66 -16.10 9.92 -5.21
C THR A 66 -15.57 9.21 -6.45
N GLN A 67 -14.25 8.98 -6.50
CA GLN A 67 -13.56 8.39 -7.64
C GLN A 67 -12.75 7.16 -7.22
N THR A 68 -12.53 6.27 -8.18
CA THR A 68 -11.71 5.06 -8.01
C THR A 68 -10.58 5.05 -9.03
N VAL A 69 -9.44 4.52 -8.65
CA VAL A 69 -8.35 4.21 -9.58
C VAL A 69 -8.64 2.86 -10.24
N GLU A 70 -8.87 2.89 -11.54
CA GLU A 70 -9.10 1.69 -12.34
C GLU A 70 -7.77 1.03 -12.74
N MET A 71 -7.81 -0.27 -13.04
CA MET A 71 -6.60 -1.00 -13.49
C MET A 71 -6.08 -0.50 -14.85
N CYS A 72 -6.96 0.09 -15.69
CA CYS A 72 -6.63 0.68 -16.98
C CYS A 72 -6.14 2.13 -16.91
N ASP A 73 -6.26 2.80 -15.75
CA ASP A 73 -5.75 4.16 -15.58
C ASP A 73 -4.21 4.18 -15.70
N ASP A 74 -3.70 5.19 -16.39
CA ASP A 74 -2.26 5.42 -16.43
C ASP A 74 -1.73 5.86 -15.05
N PRO A 75 -0.90 5.05 -14.39
CA PRO A 75 -0.35 5.38 -13.07
C PRO A 75 0.38 6.72 -13.00
N ALA A 76 0.98 7.16 -14.10
CA ALA A 76 1.77 8.40 -14.13
C ALA A 76 0.90 9.65 -14.06
N THR A 77 -0.34 9.57 -14.51
CA THR A 77 -1.21 10.74 -14.69
C THR A 77 -2.51 10.68 -13.87
N VAL A 78 -2.90 9.52 -13.35
CA VAL A 78 -4.19 9.31 -12.68
C VAL A 78 -4.46 10.33 -11.57
N PHE A 79 -3.49 10.64 -10.71
CA PHE A 79 -3.67 11.60 -9.61
C PHE A 79 -3.69 13.07 -10.04
N ARG A 80 -3.39 13.37 -11.31
CA ARG A 80 -3.58 14.70 -11.88
C ARG A 80 -5.01 14.90 -12.38
N HIS A 81 -5.61 13.83 -12.91
CA HIS A 81 -6.95 13.86 -13.49
C HIS A 81 -8.04 13.49 -12.48
N LYS A 82 -7.78 12.50 -11.64
CA LYS A 82 -8.69 12.03 -10.59
C LYS A 82 -8.15 12.49 -9.22
N LYS A 83 -8.69 13.60 -8.69
CA LYS A 83 -8.18 14.21 -7.44
C LYS A 83 -8.82 13.63 -6.18
N ASP A 84 -10.01 13.05 -6.30
CA ASP A 84 -10.82 12.54 -5.18
C ASP A 84 -10.93 11.01 -5.25
N THR A 85 -9.79 10.34 -5.50
CA THR A 85 -9.76 8.88 -5.52
C THR A 85 -9.61 8.32 -4.11
N SER A 86 -10.21 7.14 -3.86
CA SER A 86 -10.09 6.41 -2.58
C SER A 86 -8.64 6.26 -2.15
N MET A 87 -7.76 5.84 -3.07
CA MET A 87 -6.32 5.71 -2.84
C MET A 87 -5.67 7.08 -2.56
N GLY A 88 -6.01 8.13 -3.31
CA GLY A 88 -5.46 9.49 -3.17
C GLY A 88 -5.85 10.13 -1.84
N VAL A 89 -7.11 9.98 -1.42
CA VAL A 89 -7.60 10.42 -0.11
C VAL A 89 -6.83 9.70 1.00
N GLY A 90 -6.69 8.37 0.90
CA GLY A 90 -5.93 7.58 1.87
C GLY A 90 -4.47 8.00 1.98
N LEU A 91 -3.77 8.18 0.87
CA LEU A 91 -2.38 8.64 0.85
C LEU A 91 -2.22 10.05 1.43
N THR A 92 -3.21 10.93 1.18
CA THR A 92 -3.22 12.27 1.75
C THR A 92 -3.39 12.23 3.27
N MET A 93 -4.31 11.41 3.77
CA MET A 93 -4.49 11.20 5.21
C MET A 93 -3.23 10.64 5.87
N LEU A 94 -2.54 9.70 5.20
CA LEU A 94 -1.28 9.13 5.68
C LEU A 94 -0.18 10.19 5.77
N ARG A 95 -0.02 11.01 4.72
CA ARG A 95 0.92 12.15 4.70
C ARG A 95 0.67 13.12 5.84
N ASP A 96 -0.60 13.40 6.12
CA ASP A 96 -1.02 14.35 7.14
C ASP A 96 -0.97 13.77 8.57
N GLY A 97 -0.46 12.55 8.72
CA GLY A 97 -0.29 11.89 10.02
C GLY A 97 -1.61 11.47 10.70
N LYS A 98 -2.71 11.36 9.92
CA LYS A 98 -4.03 10.95 10.43
C LYS A 98 -4.15 9.45 10.65
N ALA A 99 -3.19 8.67 10.14
CA ALA A 99 -3.09 7.23 10.32
C ALA A 99 -1.63 6.78 10.22
N ASP A 100 -1.37 5.52 10.62
CA ASP A 100 -0.03 4.95 10.71
C ASP A 100 0.37 4.15 9.48
N ALA A 101 -0.60 3.61 8.73
CA ALA A 101 -0.36 2.83 7.52
C ALA A 101 -1.54 2.93 6.55
N LEU A 102 -1.28 2.56 5.28
CA LEU A 102 -2.31 2.42 4.24
C LEU A 102 -2.16 1.04 3.60
N VAL A 103 -3.29 0.39 3.34
CA VAL A 103 -3.41 -0.89 2.63
C VAL A 103 -4.34 -0.70 1.44
N SER A 104 -3.92 -1.16 0.28
CA SER A 104 -4.74 -1.20 -0.93
C SER A 104 -4.50 -2.52 -1.68
N ALA A 105 -5.54 -3.09 -2.23
CA ALA A 105 -5.49 -4.22 -3.15
C ALA A 105 -5.70 -3.80 -4.62
N GLY A 106 -5.65 -2.49 -4.89
CA GLY A 106 -5.78 -1.92 -6.23
C GLY A 106 -4.48 -1.92 -7.02
N SER A 107 -4.41 -1.03 -8.02
CA SER A 107 -3.26 -0.91 -8.92
C SER A 107 -1.96 -0.60 -8.17
N THR A 108 -1.01 -1.52 -8.25
CA THR A 108 0.32 -1.39 -7.64
C THR A 108 1.10 -0.20 -8.21
N GLY A 109 1.01 0.02 -9.54
CA GLY A 109 1.66 1.15 -10.20
C GLY A 109 1.11 2.49 -9.72
N ALA A 110 -0.22 2.58 -9.57
CA ALA A 110 -0.86 3.78 -9.04
C ALA A 110 -0.48 4.00 -7.57
N LEU A 111 -0.47 2.96 -6.74
CA LEU A 111 -0.05 3.08 -5.33
C LEU A 111 1.39 3.60 -5.21
N LEU A 112 2.32 3.05 -5.98
CA LEU A 112 3.72 3.49 -6.01
C LEU A 112 3.84 4.95 -6.45
N THR A 113 3.15 5.33 -7.52
CA THR A 113 3.15 6.69 -8.04
C THR A 113 2.51 7.66 -7.06
N GLY A 114 1.34 7.30 -6.52
CA GLY A 114 0.64 8.10 -5.51
C GLY A 114 1.48 8.29 -4.24
N ALA A 115 2.09 7.23 -3.72
CA ALA A 115 3.00 7.31 -2.58
C ALA A 115 4.18 8.25 -2.88
N THR A 116 4.77 8.15 -4.08
CA THR A 116 5.88 9.00 -4.50
C THR A 116 5.50 10.48 -4.62
N LEU A 117 4.31 10.78 -5.14
CA LEU A 117 3.84 12.15 -5.38
C LEU A 117 3.24 12.80 -4.13
N ILE A 118 2.44 12.05 -3.38
CA ILE A 118 1.65 12.57 -2.25
C ILE A 118 2.42 12.43 -0.93
N THR A 119 2.84 11.20 -0.58
CA THR A 119 3.57 10.94 0.68
C THR A 119 5.02 11.37 0.59
N LYS A 120 5.58 11.34 -0.62
CA LYS A 120 6.95 11.69 -0.96
C LYS A 120 7.97 10.65 -0.50
N ARG A 121 9.18 10.77 -1.03
CA ARG A 121 10.32 9.90 -0.73
C ARG A 121 11.13 10.44 0.43
N VAL A 122 11.84 9.58 1.10
CA VAL A 122 12.88 9.95 2.07
C VAL A 122 13.95 10.81 1.36
N ARG A 123 14.40 11.86 2.02
CA ARG A 123 15.43 12.75 1.46
C ARG A 123 16.71 11.96 1.13
N GLY A 124 17.25 12.16 -0.06
CA GLY A 124 18.42 11.45 -0.57
C GLY A 124 18.10 10.20 -1.38
N ILE A 125 16.89 9.66 -1.30
CA ILE A 125 16.45 8.51 -2.11
C ILE A 125 15.88 9.00 -3.45
N ARG A 126 16.49 8.56 -4.55
CA ARG A 126 16.13 9.02 -5.89
C ARG A 126 14.88 8.34 -6.46
N ARG A 127 14.65 7.04 -6.14
CA ARG A 127 13.48 6.29 -6.62
C ARG A 127 12.82 5.53 -5.47
N ALA A 128 11.50 5.47 -5.51
CA ALA A 128 10.74 4.58 -4.65
C ALA A 128 10.93 3.14 -5.12
N ALA A 129 10.82 2.19 -4.22
CA ALA A 129 10.96 0.77 -4.49
C ALA A 129 9.88 -0.02 -3.77
N MET A 130 9.55 -1.18 -4.33
CA MET A 130 8.69 -2.16 -3.68
C MET A 130 9.55 -3.15 -2.90
N ALA A 131 9.16 -3.44 -1.67
CA ALA A 131 9.94 -4.27 -0.76
C ALA A 131 9.06 -5.34 -0.08
N PRO A 132 8.54 -6.33 -0.81
CA PRO A 132 7.78 -7.42 -0.21
C PRO A 132 8.66 -8.26 0.72
N VAL A 133 8.03 -8.75 1.79
CA VAL A 133 8.62 -9.72 2.69
C VAL A 133 8.17 -11.10 2.24
N ILE A 134 9.11 -11.94 1.85
CA ILE A 134 8.86 -13.30 1.38
C ILE A 134 9.29 -14.34 2.44
N PRO A 135 8.53 -15.44 2.60
CA PRO A 135 8.94 -16.54 3.46
C PRO A 135 10.11 -17.30 2.80
N THR A 136 11.03 -17.78 3.63
CA THR A 136 12.14 -18.63 3.22
C THR A 136 12.17 -19.90 4.07
N THR A 137 12.99 -20.86 3.70
CA THR A 137 13.14 -22.11 4.49
C THR A 137 13.63 -21.88 5.92
N THR A 138 14.36 -20.79 6.15
CA THR A 138 14.98 -20.47 7.45
C THR A 138 14.39 -19.22 8.11
N GLY A 139 13.35 -18.58 7.51
CA GLY A 139 12.78 -17.36 8.08
C GLY A 139 12.09 -16.47 7.07
N ARG A 140 12.53 -15.22 6.96
CA ARG A 140 11.95 -14.21 6.07
C ARG A 140 13.05 -13.43 5.36
N ALA A 141 12.81 -13.05 4.12
CA ALA A 141 13.68 -12.16 3.35
C ALA A 141 12.89 -10.95 2.83
N VAL A 142 13.58 -9.83 2.70
CA VAL A 142 13.06 -8.65 1.99
C VAL A 142 13.62 -8.68 0.58
N LEU A 143 12.74 -8.74 -0.40
CA LEU A 143 13.11 -8.58 -1.81
C LEU A 143 12.92 -7.11 -2.19
N ILE A 144 13.98 -6.43 -2.62
CA ILE A 144 13.94 -5.03 -3.03
C ILE A 144 14.86 -4.79 -4.25
N ASP A 145 14.46 -4.30 -5.34
CA ASP A 145 13.14 -3.86 -5.79
C ASP A 145 12.38 -5.01 -6.48
N CYS A 146 11.07 -5.03 -6.33
CA CYS A 146 10.24 -6.07 -6.94
C CYS A 146 9.35 -5.46 -8.04
N GLY A 147 9.96 -5.08 -9.17
CA GLY A 147 9.26 -4.64 -10.37
C GLY A 147 8.85 -3.16 -10.45
N ALA A 148 9.20 -2.32 -9.47
CA ALA A 148 8.92 -0.89 -9.55
C ALA A 148 9.86 -0.13 -10.50
N ASN A 149 11.08 -0.63 -10.68
CA ASN A 149 12.08 -0.04 -11.55
C ASN A 149 12.59 -1.10 -12.53
N ALA A 150 12.32 -0.92 -13.83
CA ALA A 150 12.77 -1.83 -14.88
C ALA A 150 14.29 -1.79 -15.07
N GLU A 151 14.90 -0.64 -14.85
CA GLU A 151 16.34 -0.43 -14.97
C GLU A 151 16.92 0.13 -13.68
N CYS A 152 17.97 -0.48 -13.16
CA CYS A 152 18.69 -0.05 -11.98
C CYS A 152 20.12 0.32 -12.31
N THR A 153 20.50 1.58 -12.10
CA THR A 153 21.92 1.97 -12.14
C THR A 153 22.63 1.47 -10.88
N PRO A 154 23.98 1.36 -10.91
CA PRO A 154 24.73 0.98 -9.71
C PRO A 154 24.41 1.83 -8.47
N GLU A 155 24.19 3.13 -8.65
CA GLU A 155 23.81 4.04 -7.56
C GLU A 155 22.44 3.67 -6.94
N TYR A 156 21.48 3.22 -7.76
CA TYR A 156 20.18 2.79 -7.24
C TYR A 156 20.30 1.48 -6.46
N LEU A 157 21.13 0.54 -6.93
CA LEU A 157 21.37 -0.71 -6.20
C LEU A 157 21.93 -0.43 -4.79
N VAL A 158 22.86 0.51 -4.68
CA VAL A 158 23.39 0.94 -3.37
C VAL A 158 22.28 1.53 -2.49
N GLN A 159 21.43 2.42 -3.04
CA GLN A 159 20.32 3.00 -2.28
C GLN A 159 19.29 1.94 -1.87
N LEU A 160 18.99 0.99 -2.76
CA LEU A 160 18.08 -0.14 -2.45
C LEU A 160 18.68 -1.02 -1.35
N GLY A 161 19.98 -1.25 -1.34
CA GLY A 161 20.68 -1.96 -0.27
C GLY A 161 20.49 -1.29 1.09
N TYR A 162 20.66 0.04 1.17
CA TYR A 162 20.39 0.80 2.39
C TYR A 162 18.93 0.72 2.84
N LEU A 163 17.98 0.89 1.90
CA LEU A 163 16.54 0.82 2.20
C LEU A 163 16.16 -0.59 2.68
N GLY A 164 16.65 -1.63 2.00
CA GLY A 164 16.39 -3.02 2.37
C GLY A 164 16.95 -3.37 3.75
N ASN A 165 18.16 -2.94 4.05
CA ASN A 165 18.78 -3.13 5.36
C ASN A 165 17.98 -2.43 6.46
N PHE A 166 17.61 -1.16 6.25
CA PHE A 166 16.79 -0.41 7.20
C PHE A 166 15.43 -1.07 7.43
N TYR A 167 14.75 -1.45 6.35
CA TYR A 167 13.45 -2.10 6.44
C TYR A 167 13.52 -3.46 7.15
N ALA A 168 14.50 -4.30 6.81
CA ALA A 168 14.71 -5.59 7.47
C ALA A 168 15.03 -5.43 8.96
N SER A 169 15.84 -4.44 9.31
CA SER A 169 16.18 -4.15 10.70
C SER A 169 14.97 -3.69 11.52
N CYS A 170 14.15 -2.80 10.95
CA CYS A 170 12.97 -2.25 11.64
C CYS A 170 11.78 -3.21 11.62
N ALA A 171 11.41 -3.74 10.46
CA ALA A 171 10.20 -4.52 10.28
C ALA A 171 10.37 -5.99 10.67
N LEU A 172 11.53 -6.59 10.38
CA LEU A 172 11.81 -7.98 10.72
C LEU A 172 12.60 -8.15 12.02
N LYS A 173 13.00 -7.03 12.65
CA LYS A 173 13.84 -7.02 13.86
C LYS A 173 15.14 -7.82 13.69
N SER A 174 15.65 -7.90 12.46
CA SER A 174 16.92 -8.55 12.18
C SER A 174 18.08 -7.67 12.65
N ARG A 175 18.92 -8.20 13.54
CA ARG A 175 20.05 -7.43 14.12
C ARG A 175 21.18 -7.22 13.12
N SER A 176 21.30 -8.08 12.12
CA SER A 176 22.35 -8.01 11.09
C SER A 176 21.86 -8.70 9.82
N PRO A 177 21.01 -8.02 8.99
CA PRO A 177 20.55 -8.61 7.76
C PRO A 177 21.71 -8.76 6.77
N GLY A 178 21.90 -9.96 6.24
CA GLY A 178 22.79 -10.18 5.10
C GLY A 178 22.18 -9.53 3.85
N ILE A 179 23.00 -8.86 3.06
CA ILE A 179 22.58 -8.24 1.80
C ILE A 179 23.21 -9.01 0.63
N THR A 180 22.35 -9.50 -0.26
CA THR A 180 22.78 -10.08 -1.52
C THR A 180 22.19 -9.27 -2.66
N ALA A 181 23.02 -8.74 -3.57
CA ALA A 181 22.56 -8.08 -4.78
C ALA A 181 22.57 -9.08 -5.93
N SER A 182 21.43 -9.25 -6.58
CA SER A 182 21.30 -10.05 -7.81
C SER A 182 20.65 -9.18 -8.88
N ALA A 183 21.30 -9.08 -10.04
CA ALA A 183 20.70 -8.44 -11.21
C ALA A 183 19.91 -9.51 -11.97
N ALA A 184 18.60 -9.55 -11.82
CA ALA A 184 17.72 -10.29 -12.69
C ALA A 184 17.34 -9.39 -13.87
N SER A 185 17.79 -9.69 -15.08
CA SER A 185 17.24 -9.10 -16.29
C SER A 185 15.88 -9.75 -16.57
N PHE A 186 14.79 -9.05 -16.25
CA PHE A 186 13.48 -9.42 -16.77
C PHE A 186 13.43 -9.02 -18.24
N ALA A 187 13.46 -10.01 -19.14
CA ALA A 187 13.03 -9.79 -20.50
C ALA A 187 11.57 -9.35 -20.47
N ALA A 188 11.28 -8.14 -20.93
CA ALA A 188 9.93 -7.66 -21.10
C ALA A 188 9.26 -8.59 -22.13
N GLY A 189 8.46 -9.53 -21.64
CA GLY A 189 7.56 -10.30 -22.46
C GLY A 189 6.52 -9.35 -23.00
N SER A 190 6.53 -9.11 -24.31
CA SER A 190 5.48 -8.42 -25.03
C SER A 190 4.17 -9.17 -24.79
N CYS A 191 3.24 -8.59 -24.05
CA CYS A 191 1.83 -8.98 -24.10
C CYS A 191 1.32 -8.61 -25.52
N THR A 192 1.16 -9.61 -26.39
CA THR A 192 0.33 -9.54 -27.59
C THR A 192 -1.10 -9.85 -27.21
#